data_56db392b8ac527ce8988e3867ddeae0e
#
_entry.id   56db392b8ac527ce8988e3867ddeae0e
#
_cell.length_a   1.000
_cell.length_b   1.000
_cell.length_c   1.000
_cell.angle_alpha   90.00
_cell.angle_beta   90.00
_cell.angle_gamma   90.00
#
_symmetry.space_group_name_H-M   'P 1'
#
loop_
_entity.id
_entity.type
_entity.pdbx_description
1 polymer ?
#
loop_
_entity_poly.entity_id
_entity_poly.type
_entity_poly.pdbx_seq_one_letter_code
_entity_poly.pdbx_strand_id
1 'polypeptide(L)'
;MPQYEITALPDGYEEDSSQRIASVNYVGIEYRNKLAPDAPPIYLDYIYMQQGTVYDQVTDDATISDITVNGMTGYLYLSKDMSKSDNTITWIDTEHNLQFSIDARLSESSILHMAESVALVEATK
;
A
#
# COMPACT_ATOMS: atom_id res chain seq x y z
N MET A 1 6.81 -9.83 -13.01
CA MET A 1 5.76 -9.15 -12.19
C MET A 1 5.47 -7.78 -12.79
N PRO A 2 4.21 -7.45 -13.09
CA PRO A 2 3.87 -6.10 -13.54
C PRO A 2 4.27 -5.06 -12.49
N GLN A 3 4.49 -3.83 -12.93
CA GLN A 3 4.89 -2.75 -12.03
C GLN A 3 3.73 -1.80 -11.79
N TYR A 4 3.45 -1.53 -10.53
CA TYR A 4 2.42 -0.60 -10.08
C TYR A 4 3.05 0.50 -9.26
N GLU A 5 2.39 1.66 -9.20
CA GLU A 5 2.85 2.78 -8.39
C GLU A 5 1.66 3.55 -7.84
N ILE A 6 1.88 4.29 -6.75
CA ILE A 6 0.94 5.28 -6.24
C ILE A 6 1.10 6.53 -7.10
N THR A 7 0.02 7.00 -7.72
CA THR A 7 0.06 8.19 -8.57
C THR A 7 -0.35 9.48 -7.85
N ALA A 8 -1.03 9.38 -6.71
CA ALA A 8 -1.48 10.53 -5.92
C ALA A 8 -0.78 10.55 -4.56
N LEU A 9 0.54 10.78 -4.58
CA LEU A 9 1.34 10.92 -3.36
C LEU A 9 1.12 12.28 -2.71
N PRO A 10 1.21 12.36 -1.36
CA PRO A 10 1.26 13.65 -0.68
C PRO A 10 2.47 14.47 -1.13
N ASP A 11 2.39 15.80 -0.94
CA ASP A 11 3.46 16.70 -1.35
C ASP A 11 4.81 16.31 -0.74
N GLY A 12 5.83 16.32 -1.59
CA GLY A 12 7.20 16.03 -1.18
C GLY A 12 7.58 14.54 -1.20
N TYR A 13 6.61 13.64 -1.29
CA TYR A 13 6.90 12.21 -1.35
C TYR A 13 7.28 11.76 -2.76
N GLU A 14 8.29 10.90 -2.82
CA GLU A 14 8.67 10.22 -4.06
C GLU A 14 9.28 8.86 -3.74
N GLU A 15 9.35 8.00 -4.73
CA GLU A 15 9.92 6.67 -4.54
C GLU A 15 11.42 6.76 -4.21
N ASP A 16 11.84 6.01 -3.18
CA ASP A 16 13.25 5.76 -2.91
C ASP A 16 13.63 4.44 -3.58
N SER A 17 14.16 4.52 -4.79
CA SER A 17 14.47 3.34 -5.60
C SER A 17 15.56 2.47 -4.99
N SER A 18 16.38 3.01 -4.07
CA SER A 18 17.40 2.22 -3.38
C SER A 18 16.80 1.21 -2.40
N GLN A 19 15.53 1.39 -2.02
CA GLN A 19 14.82 0.54 -1.08
C GLN A 19 13.82 -0.41 -1.76
N ARG A 20 13.75 -0.38 -3.09
CA ARG A 20 12.81 -1.24 -3.81
C ARG A 20 13.24 -2.70 -3.71
N ILE A 21 12.28 -3.55 -3.33
CA ILE A 21 12.44 -5.02 -3.35
C ILE A 21 11.53 -5.55 -4.46
N ALA A 22 12.10 -6.34 -5.35
CA ALA A 22 11.33 -6.95 -6.43
C ALA A 22 11.78 -8.39 -6.64
N SER A 23 10.82 -9.32 -6.63
CA SER A 23 11.03 -10.72 -6.93
C SER A 23 9.97 -11.19 -7.93
N VAL A 24 9.96 -12.47 -8.26
CA VAL A 24 9.00 -13.01 -9.23
C VAL A 24 7.55 -12.95 -8.74
N ASN A 25 7.33 -12.86 -7.43
CA ASN A 25 5.99 -12.88 -6.84
C ASN A 25 5.72 -11.81 -5.80
N TYR A 26 6.65 -10.87 -5.58
CA TYR A 26 6.52 -9.82 -4.57
C TYR A 26 7.25 -8.55 -5.01
N VAL A 27 6.62 -7.41 -4.76
CA VAL A 27 7.26 -6.09 -4.94
C VAL A 27 6.96 -5.24 -3.72
N GLY A 28 8.00 -4.61 -3.16
CA GLY A 28 7.89 -3.64 -2.08
C GLY A 28 8.53 -2.33 -2.49
N ILE A 29 7.81 -1.22 -2.31
CA ILE A 29 8.25 0.12 -2.69
C ILE A 29 8.15 1.03 -1.47
N GLU A 30 9.20 1.78 -1.21
CA GLU A 30 9.22 2.79 -0.17
C GLU A 30 9.20 4.18 -0.80
N TYR A 31 8.29 5.03 -0.31
CA TYR A 31 8.22 6.44 -0.69
C TYR A 31 8.66 7.29 0.50
N ARG A 32 9.57 8.22 0.26
CA ARG A 32 10.07 9.13 1.29
C ARG A 32 9.79 10.57 0.95
N ASN A 33 9.60 11.37 1.99
CA ASN A 33 9.37 12.81 1.83
C ASN A 33 10.70 13.54 1.76
N LYS A 34 11.06 14.07 0.60
CA LYS A 34 12.31 14.81 0.42
C LYS A 34 12.29 16.20 1.02
N LEU A 35 11.09 16.77 1.22
CA LEU A 35 10.92 18.08 1.84
C LEU A 35 10.94 17.98 3.37
N ALA A 36 10.63 16.81 3.93
CA ALA A 36 10.60 16.56 5.36
C ALA A 36 11.23 15.19 5.64
N PRO A 37 12.56 15.08 5.69
CA PRO A 37 13.25 13.78 5.82
C PRO A 37 12.87 12.97 7.07
N ASP A 38 12.39 13.66 8.13
CA ASP A 38 11.97 12.99 9.36
C ASP A 38 10.52 12.49 9.31
N ALA A 39 9.78 12.80 8.24
CA ALA A 39 8.41 12.30 8.09
C ALA A 39 8.41 10.79 7.89
N PRO A 40 7.42 10.06 8.45
CA PRO A 40 7.35 8.61 8.26
C PRO A 40 7.21 8.25 6.78
N PRO A 41 7.87 7.17 6.33
CA PRO A 41 7.74 6.74 4.94
C PRO A 41 6.38 6.13 4.66
N ILE A 42 6.04 6.03 3.37
CA ILE A 42 4.88 5.33 2.87
C ILE A 42 5.37 4.06 2.17
N TYR A 43 4.72 2.92 2.45
CA TYR A 43 5.08 1.66 1.83
C TYR A 43 3.92 1.17 0.97
N LEU A 44 4.23 0.80 -0.27
CA LEU A 44 3.32 0.05 -1.13
C LEU A 44 3.95 -1.31 -1.37
N ASP A 45 3.21 -2.37 -1.09
CA ASP A 45 3.63 -3.69 -1.51
C ASP A 45 2.50 -4.45 -2.19
N TYR A 46 2.87 -5.40 -3.04
CA TYR A 46 1.91 -6.28 -3.67
C TYR A 46 2.56 -7.64 -3.94
N ILE A 47 1.72 -8.67 -3.87
CA ILE A 47 2.16 -10.05 -3.95
C ILE A 47 1.15 -10.86 -4.77
N TYR A 48 1.63 -11.83 -5.55
CA TYR A 48 0.74 -12.82 -6.14
C TYR A 48 0.16 -13.70 -5.06
N MET A 49 -1.18 -13.83 -5.07
CA MET A 49 -1.86 -14.71 -4.13
C MET A 49 -1.67 -16.16 -4.55
N GLN A 50 -1.28 -16.99 -3.62
CA GLN A 50 -1.31 -18.43 -3.81
C GLN A 50 -2.70 -18.94 -3.47
N GLN A 51 -3.16 -19.93 -4.21
CA GLN A 51 -4.47 -20.52 -3.97
C GLN A 51 -4.58 -21.03 -2.54
N GLY A 52 -5.62 -20.58 -1.82
CA GLY A 52 -5.85 -20.96 -0.44
C GLY A 52 -5.06 -20.14 0.60
N THR A 53 -4.26 -19.19 0.17
CA THR A 53 -3.51 -18.35 1.11
C THR A 53 -4.37 -17.16 1.51
N VAL A 54 -4.56 -16.97 2.81
CA VAL A 54 -5.19 -15.79 3.39
C VAL A 54 -4.12 -15.05 4.19
N TYR A 55 -3.93 -13.78 3.87
CA TYR A 55 -3.00 -12.93 4.60
C TYR A 55 -3.72 -12.35 5.82
N ASP A 56 -3.40 -12.88 7.00
CA ASP A 56 -3.90 -12.34 8.26
C ASP A 56 -2.88 -11.36 8.83
N GLN A 57 -3.32 -10.14 9.11
CA GLN A 57 -2.51 -9.19 9.88
C GLN A 57 -2.83 -9.31 11.36
N VAL A 58 -1.80 -9.16 12.19
CA VAL A 58 -2.01 -9.02 13.64
C VAL A 58 -2.69 -7.68 13.88
N THR A 59 -3.89 -7.72 14.47
CA THR A 59 -4.78 -6.56 14.55
C THR A 59 -5.10 -6.13 15.97
N ASP A 60 -4.30 -6.55 16.96
CA ASP A 60 -4.54 -6.24 18.37
C ASP A 60 -4.62 -4.73 18.65
N ASP A 61 -3.85 -3.92 17.88
CA ASP A 61 -3.77 -2.48 18.03
C ASP A 61 -4.48 -1.72 16.92
N ALA A 62 -5.37 -2.37 16.19
CA ALA A 62 -6.06 -1.75 15.06
C ALA A 62 -7.56 -2.05 15.07
N THR A 63 -8.31 -1.11 14.49
CA THR A 63 -9.73 -1.31 14.19
C THR A 63 -9.83 -1.69 12.71
N ILE A 64 -10.54 -2.77 12.41
CA ILE A 64 -10.69 -3.29 11.05
C ILE A 64 -12.07 -2.94 10.51
N SER A 65 -12.13 -2.44 9.29
CA SER A 65 -13.39 -2.23 8.58
C SER A 65 -13.28 -2.69 7.13
N ASP A 66 -14.41 -3.12 6.58
CA ASP A 66 -14.51 -3.48 5.17
C ASP A 66 -14.48 -2.20 4.33
N ILE A 67 -13.83 -2.27 3.17
CA ILE A 67 -13.72 -1.15 2.26
C ILE A 67 -13.67 -1.67 0.82
N THR A 68 -13.95 -0.80 -0.14
CA THR A 68 -13.71 -1.10 -1.55
C THR A 68 -12.71 -0.10 -2.11
N VAL A 69 -11.79 -0.60 -2.92
CA VAL A 69 -10.80 0.21 -3.63
C VAL A 69 -11.04 0.00 -5.12
N ASN A 70 -11.57 1.03 -5.80
CA ASN A 70 -11.92 0.94 -7.23
C ASN A 70 -12.79 -0.28 -7.55
N GLY A 71 -13.75 -0.58 -6.66
CA GLY A 71 -14.64 -1.74 -6.81
C GLY A 71 -14.07 -3.06 -6.33
N MET A 72 -12.82 -3.09 -5.89
CA MET A 72 -12.18 -4.31 -5.37
C MET A 72 -12.36 -4.41 -3.86
N THR A 73 -12.58 -5.63 -3.38
CA THR A 73 -12.76 -5.89 -1.95
C THR A 73 -11.47 -5.67 -1.19
N GLY A 74 -11.56 -4.98 -0.07
CA GLY A 74 -10.41 -4.73 0.78
C GLY A 74 -10.78 -4.52 2.23
N TYR A 75 -9.76 -4.22 3.03
CA TYR A 75 -9.87 -3.96 4.45
C TYR A 75 -9.03 -2.77 4.83
N LEU A 76 -9.56 -1.96 5.75
CA LEU A 76 -8.86 -0.82 6.32
C LEU A 76 -8.55 -1.12 7.78
N TYR A 77 -7.28 -1.05 8.14
CA TYR A 77 -6.78 -1.24 9.49
C TYR A 77 -6.38 0.11 10.02
N LEU A 78 -7.19 0.67 10.93
CA LEU A 78 -6.89 1.95 11.55
C LEU A 78 -6.16 1.71 12.87
N SER A 79 -4.96 2.21 12.98
CA SER A 79 -4.17 2.14 14.19
C SER A 79 -4.87 2.87 15.33
N LYS A 80 -4.89 2.28 16.53
CA LYS A 80 -5.39 2.94 17.73
C LYS A 80 -4.45 4.03 18.22
N ASP A 81 -3.19 3.99 17.80
CA ASP A 81 -2.19 5.00 18.14
C ASP A 81 -1.18 5.13 16.99
N MET A 82 -1.37 6.13 16.13
CA MET A 82 -0.50 6.37 14.99
C MET A 82 0.91 6.84 15.37
N SER A 83 1.15 7.17 16.63
CA SER A 83 2.53 7.43 17.07
C SER A 83 3.35 6.15 17.17
N LYS A 84 2.71 4.99 17.19
CA LYS A 84 3.34 3.68 17.35
C LYS A 84 3.22 2.78 16.13
N SER A 85 2.17 2.94 15.33
CA SER A 85 1.92 2.10 14.18
C SER A 85 1.22 2.85 13.06
N ASP A 86 1.39 2.36 11.84
CA ASP A 86 0.77 2.93 10.65
C ASP A 86 -0.69 2.52 10.55
N ASN A 87 -1.48 3.31 9.81
CA ASN A 87 -2.72 2.83 9.23
C ASN A 87 -2.36 1.98 8.01
N THR A 88 -3.15 0.95 7.75
CA THR A 88 -2.92 0.04 6.62
C THR A 88 -4.20 -0.14 5.84
N ILE A 89 -4.11 -0.08 4.51
CA ILE A 89 -5.18 -0.48 3.62
C ILE A 89 -4.69 -1.64 2.76
N THR A 90 -5.51 -2.67 2.63
CA THR A 90 -5.20 -3.81 1.77
C THR A 90 -6.39 -4.10 0.88
N TRP A 91 -6.15 -4.53 -0.36
CA TRP A 91 -7.23 -4.91 -1.27
C TRP A 91 -6.76 -6.00 -2.21
N ILE A 92 -7.73 -6.68 -2.82
CA ILE A 92 -7.50 -7.86 -3.62
C ILE A 92 -7.96 -7.61 -5.04
N ASP A 93 -7.05 -7.74 -5.99
CA ASP A 93 -7.34 -7.72 -7.42
C ASP A 93 -7.43 -9.17 -7.90
N THR A 94 -8.66 -9.70 -7.96
CA THR A 94 -8.90 -11.09 -8.35
C THR A 94 -8.64 -11.34 -9.83
N GLU A 95 -8.75 -10.30 -10.65
CA GLU A 95 -8.49 -10.41 -12.09
C GLU A 95 -7.01 -10.71 -12.36
N HIS A 96 -6.11 -10.07 -11.60
CA HIS A 96 -4.68 -10.22 -11.77
C HIS A 96 -4.04 -11.10 -10.70
N ASN A 97 -4.83 -11.63 -9.77
CA ASN A 97 -4.39 -12.48 -8.67
C ASN A 97 -3.35 -11.81 -7.78
N LEU A 98 -3.57 -10.53 -7.48
CA LEU A 98 -2.67 -9.72 -6.68
C LEU A 98 -3.36 -9.24 -5.41
N GLN A 99 -2.59 -9.18 -4.33
CA GLN A 99 -2.98 -8.50 -3.09
C GLN A 99 -2.07 -7.29 -2.91
N PHE A 100 -2.68 -6.12 -2.75
CA PHE A 100 -1.99 -4.86 -2.53
C PHE A 100 -2.12 -4.42 -1.08
N SER A 101 -1.10 -3.74 -0.56
CA SER A 101 -1.14 -3.09 0.75
C SER A 101 -0.40 -1.77 0.72
N ILE A 102 -0.96 -0.76 1.41
CA ILE A 102 -0.28 0.50 1.69
C ILE A 102 -0.24 0.68 3.20
N ASP A 103 0.95 0.93 3.73
CA ASP A 103 1.18 1.30 5.12
C ASP A 103 1.66 2.73 5.19
N ALA A 104 0.98 3.57 5.98
CA ALA A 104 1.34 4.97 6.12
C ALA A 104 0.76 5.56 7.40
N ARG A 105 1.47 6.55 7.97
CA ARG A 105 0.97 7.32 9.11
C ARG A 105 0.17 8.52 8.63
N LEU A 106 -0.88 8.25 7.87
CA LEU A 106 -1.76 9.23 7.28
C LEU A 106 -3.21 8.90 7.63
N SER A 107 -4.08 9.90 7.47
CA SER A 107 -5.50 9.73 7.75
C SER A 107 -6.16 8.69 6.86
N GLU A 108 -7.33 8.20 7.30
CA GLU A 108 -8.14 7.26 6.53
C GLU A 108 -8.41 7.76 5.11
N SER A 109 -8.82 9.03 4.96
CA SER A 109 -9.12 9.60 3.65
C SER A 109 -7.89 9.69 2.76
N SER A 110 -6.74 10.03 3.33
CA SER A 110 -5.49 10.12 2.57
C SER A 110 -5.02 8.76 2.08
N ILE A 111 -5.07 7.74 2.96
CA ILE A 111 -4.61 6.40 2.61
C ILE A 111 -5.55 5.75 1.59
N LEU A 112 -6.86 5.98 1.69
CA LEU A 112 -7.82 5.51 0.69
C LEU A 112 -7.59 6.18 -0.66
N HIS A 113 -7.35 7.48 -0.67
CA HIS A 113 -7.09 8.22 -1.89
C HIS A 113 -5.84 7.69 -2.62
N MET A 114 -4.78 7.40 -1.87
CA MET A 114 -3.58 6.79 -2.43
C MET A 114 -3.86 5.40 -3.01
N ALA A 115 -4.63 4.57 -2.28
CA ALA A 115 -4.97 3.24 -2.74
C ALA A 115 -5.74 3.29 -4.07
N GLU A 116 -6.69 4.22 -4.19
CA GLU A 116 -7.46 4.42 -5.42
C GLU A 116 -6.60 4.92 -6.58
N SER A 117 -5.44 5.49 -6.29
CA SER A 117 -4.52 6.03 -7.29
C SER A 117 -3.47 5.01 -7.76
N VAL A 118 -3.40 3.83 -7.17
CA VAL A 118 -2.44 2.81 -7.61
C VAL A 118 -2.76 2.39 -9.03
N ALA A 119 -1.77 2.48 -9.89
CA ALA A 119 -1.94 2.22 -11.32
C ALA A 119 -0.74 1.47 -11.87
N LEU A 120 -1.01 0.68 -12.91
CA LEU A 120 0.03 -0.03 -13.63
C LEU A 120 0.95 0.99 -14.31
N VAL A 121 2.26 0.82 -14.12
CA VAL A 121 3.25 1.63 -14.81
C VAL A 121 3.34 1.17 -16.25
N GLU A 122 3.05 2.06 -17.19
CA GLU A 122 3.17 1.74 -18.59
C GLU A 122 4.63 1.61 -18.98
N ALA A 123 4.94 0.54 -19.72
CA ALA A 123 6.29 0.36 -20.22
C ALA A 123 6.60 1.47 -21.23
N THR A 124 7.65 2.24 -20.95
CA THR A 124 8.15 3.23 -21.88
C THR A 124 8.95 2.48 -22.96
N LYS A 125 8.56 2.67 -24.18
CA LYS A 125 9.29 2.08 -25.30
C LYS A 125 10.34 3.03 -25.82
#